data_9cc8ec843ff801f341fa82981057f7c8
#
_entry.id   9cc8ec843ff801f341fa82981057f7c8
#
_cell.length_a   1.000
_cell.length_b   1.000
_cell.length_c   1.000
_cell.angle_alpha   90.00
_cell.angle_beta   90.00
_cell.angle_gamma   90.00
#
_symmetry.space_group_name_H-M   'P 1'
#
loop_
_entity.id
_entity.type
_entity.pdbx_description
1 polymer ?
#
loop_
_entity_poly.entity_id
_entity_poly.type
_entity_poly.pdbx_seq_one_letter_code
_entity_poly.pdbx_strand_id
1 'polypeptide(L)'
;MLTLESAHSIWFLYGHFLSGITEKSLTAFYYACFYAKVDYSRFMNTTVRIALKLILDSLQTQPVFLCVDDTMVSKFGTKFENVSKLFDHAAHNGSNYLNGHCFVSVMLCVPVWNRDKVSYLSVPPGYRMWQKKESKLELAASMIRQVMPEFHSKDHVIILCDSWYTKQNLVSIVDEYPNLDLIGNARIDSVMYDLALARTGHRRRPAKHGKRLSVLGLAIPGTSTPY
;
A
#
# COMPACT_ATOMS: atom_id res chain seq x y z
N MET A 1 1.15 -25.72 1.19
CA MET A 1 1.52 -24.33 0.95
C MET A 1 2.55 -24.32 -0.16
N LEU A 2 2.18 -23.86 -1.35
CA LEU A 2 3.09 -23.79 -2.50
C LEU A 2 3.94 -22.54 -2.34
N THR A 3 5.18 -22.70 -1.94
CA THR A 3 6.20 -21.67 -1.98
C THR A 3 6.90 -21.74 -3.33
N LEU A 4 6.35 -21.03 -4.32
CA LEU A 4 7.12 -20.71 -5.51
C LEU A 4 8.04 -19.55 -5.13
N GLU A 5 9.32 -19.84 -4.87
CA GLU A 5 10.32 -18.82 -4.50
C GLU A 5 10.49 -17.75 -5.60
N SER A 6 10.22 -18.09 -6.84
CA SER A 6 10.18 -17.10 -7.93
C SER A 6 9.40 -17.63 -9.14
N ALA A 7 8.45 -16.85 -9.62
CA ALA A 7 7.73 -17.14 -10.86
C ALA A 7 8.34 -16.29 -11.99
N HIS A 8 9.28 -16.86 -12.72
CA HIS A 8 10.00 -16.16 -13.78
C HIS A 8 9.22 -16.01 -15.08
N SER A 9 8.22 -16.88 -15.34
CA SER A 9 7.44 -16.87 -16.58
C SER A 9 6.13 -17.63 -16.43
N ILE A 10 5.19 -17.37 -17.35
CA ILE A 10 3.93 -18.14 -17.44
C ILE A 10 4.22 -19.61 -17.71
N TRP A 11 5.25 -19.90 -18.50
CA TRP A 11 5.68 -21.27 -18.79
C TRP A 11 6.14 -22.00 -17.50
N PHE A 12 6.93 -21.32 -16.68
CA PHE A 12 7.39 -21.87 -15.40
C PHE A 12 6.20 -22.11 -14.45
N LEU A 13 5.31 -21.14 -14.31
CA LEU A 13 4.09 -21.28 -13.49
C LEU A 13 3.21 -22.43 -13.98
N TYR A 14 3.07 -22.57 -15.29
CA TYR A 14 2.28 -23.65 -15.87
C TYR A 14 2.87 -25.01 -15.55
N GLY A 15 4.17 -25.21 -15.79
CA GLY A 15 4.82 -26.48 -15.58
C GLY A 15 4.87 -26.94 -14.13
N HIS A 16 5.00 -26.00 -13.18
CA HIS A 16 5.20 -26.32 -11.77
C HIS A 16 3.92 -26.22 -10.91
N PHE A 17 2.88 -25.59 -11.42
CA PHE A 17 1.68 -25.36 -10.63
C PHE A 17 0.37 -25.50 -11.42
N LEU A 18 0.20 -24.69 -12.48
CA LEU A 18 -1.10 -24.57 -13.12
C LEU A 18 -1.57 -25.86 -13.81
N SER A 19 -0.66 -26.61 -14.41
CA SER A 19 -0.96 -27.88 -15.08
C SER A 19 -1.52 -28.95 -14.11
N GLY A 20 -1.21 -28.85 -12.82
CA GLY A 20 -1.74 -29.77 -11.81
C GLY A 20 -3.13 -29.42 -11.29
N ILE A 21 -3.63 -28.20 -11.53
CA ILE A 21 -4.91 -27.70 -10.99
C ILE A 21 -5.96 -27.40 -12.06
N THR A 22 -5.60 -27.47 -13.36
CA THR A 22 -6.52 -27.18 -14.46
C THR A 22 -6.13 -27.93 -15.72
N GLU A 23 -7.15 -28.30 -16.50
CA GLU A 23 -6.99 -28.91 -17.84
C GLU A 23 -6.69 -27.89 -18.96
N LYS A 24 -6.64 -26.58 -18.63
CA LYS A 24 -6.35 -25.55 -19.62
C LYS A 24 -4.92 -25.67 -20.13
N SER A 25 -4.73 -25.48 -21.43
CA SER A 25 -3.40 -25.53 -22.05
C SER A 25 -2.54 -24.29 -21.71
N LEU A 26 -1.23 -24.41 -21.82
CA LEU A 26 -0.30 -23.29 -21.69
C LEU A 26 -0.66 -22.12 -22.60
N THR A 27 -1.10 -22.41 -23.85
CA THR A 27 -1.52 -21.38 -24.80
C THR A 27 -2.73 -20.60 -24.30
N ALA A 28 -3.66 -21.24 -23.59
CA ALA A 28 -4.81 -20.56 -23.00
C ALA A 28 -4.39 -19.56 -21.93
N PHE A 29 -3.34 -19.85 -21.14
CA PHE A 29 -2.80 -18.90 -20.17
C PHE A 29 -2.10 -17.72 -20.83
N TYR A 30 -1.32 -17.95 -21.88
CA TYR A 30 -0.74 -16.85 -22.68
C TYR A 30 -1.84 -15.97 -23.26
N TYR A 31 -2.87 -16.57 -23.85
CA TYR A 31 -4.01 -15.82 -24.38
C TYR A 31 -4.70 -14.99 -23.29
N ALA A 32 -4.97 -15.58 -22.13
CA ALA A 32 -5.59 -14.87 -21.00
C ALA A 32 -4.73 -13.69 -20.52
N CYS A 33 -3.41 -13.84 -20.45
CA CYS A 33 -2.53 -12.76 -19.98
C CYS A 33 -2.40 -11.61 -20.98
N PHE A 34 -2.47 -11.89 -22.29
CA PHE A 34 -2.23 -10.87 -23.33
C PHE A 34 -3.50 -10.28 -23.94
N TYR A 35 -4.59 -11.01 -23.97
CA TYR A 35 -5.80 -10.63 -24.72
C TYR A 35 -7.07 -10.57 -23.85
N ALA A 36 -7.12 -11.22 -22.70
CA ALA A 36 -8.31 -11.16 -21.87
C ALA A 36 -8.48 -9.76 -21.29
N LYS A 37 -9.69 -9.23 -21.39
CA LYS A 37 -10.07 -7.98 -20.73
C LYS A 37 -10.37 -8.29 -19.25
N VAL A 38 -9.36 -8.13 -18.40
CA VAL A 38 -9.51 -8.33 -16.96
C VAL A 38 -9.93 -7.01 -16.31
N ASP A 39 -11.03 -7.03 -15.60
CA ASP A 39 -11.43 -5.93 -14.72
C ASP A 39 -10.60 -6.01 -13.43
N TYR A 40 -9.46 -5.34 -13.44
CA TYR A 40 -8.54 -5.32 -12.30
C TYR A 40 -9.17 -4.68 -11.04
N SER A 41 -10.09 -3.75 -11.20
CA SER A 41 -10.79 -3.13 -10.08
C SER A 41 -11.69 -4.15 -9.39
N ARG A 42 -12.48 -4.90 -10.17
CA ARG A 42 -13.31 -5.97 -9.64
C ARG A 42 -12.47 -7.09 -9.02
N PHE A 43 -11.34 -7.42 -9.65
CA PHE A 43 -10.40 -8.42 -9.11
C PHE A 43 -9.87 -7.99 -7.75
N MET A 44 -9.39 -6.75 -7.63
CA MET A 44 -8.89 -6.17 -6.38
C MET A 44 -9.94 -6.22 -5.26
N ASN A 45 -11.14 -5.71 -5.52
CA ASN A 45 -12.24 -5.71 -4.54
C ASN A 45 -12.66 -7.13 -4.14
N THR A 46 -12.73 -8.06 -5.10
CA THR A 46 -13.06 -9.45 -4.82
C THR A 46 -12.00 -10.12 -3.94
N THR A 47 -10.72 -9.85 -4.21
CA THR A 47 -9.60 -10.36 -3.40
C THR A 47 -9.71 -9.87 -1.95
N VAL A 48 -9.98 -8.57 -1.74
CA VAL A 48 -10.21 -8.00 -0.40
C VAL A 48 -11.38 -8.69 0.28
N ARG A 49 -12.51 -8.81 -0.41
CA ARG A 49 -13.72 -9.44 0.13
C ARG A 49 -13.50 -10.91 0.53
N ILE A 50 -12.75 -11.68 -0.25
CA ILE A 50 -12.40 -13.06 0.06
C ILE A 50 -11.47 -13.10 1.27
N ALA A 51 -10.46 -12.23 1.33
CA ALA A 51 -9.52 -12.19 2.45
C ALA A 51 -10.22 -11.83 3.77
N LEU A 52 -11.14 -10.86 3.76
CA LEU A 52 -11.92 -10.49 4.96
C LEU A 52 -12.78 -11.64 5.49
N LYS A 53 -13.27 -12.53 4.62
CA LYS A 53 -14.02 -13.75 5.05
C LYS A 53 -13.16 -14.78 5.78
N LEU A 54 -11.84 -14.66 5.73
CA LEU A 54 -10.91 -15.53 6.47
C LEU A 54 -10.78 -15.13 7.93
N ILE A 55 -11.24 -13.93 8.30
CA ILE A 55 -11.18 -13.42 9.68
C ILE A 55 -12.23 -14.16 10.50
N LEU A 56 -11.78 -14.91 11.49
CA LEU A 56 -12.66 -15.61 12.43
C LEU A 56 -13.33 -14.61 13.39
N ASP A 57 -14.51 -14.97 13.90
CA ASP A 57 -15.27 -14.12 14.82
C ASP A 57 -14.46 -13.71 16.07
N SER A 58 -13.61 -14.59 16.57
CA SER A 58 -12.71 -14.32 17.70
C SER A 58 -11.63 -13.25 17.40
N LEU A 59 -11.40 -12.92 16.13
CA LEU A 59 -10.38 -11.97 15.68
C LEU A 59 -10.98 -10.68 15.09
N GLN A 60 -12.29 -10.52 15.08
CA GLN A 60 -12.95 -9.34 14.51
C GLN A 60 -12.64 -8.02 15.24
N THR A 61 -12.13 -8.09 16.47
CA THR A 61 -11.65 -6.91 17.22
C THR A 61 -10.22 -6.50 16.88
N GLN A 62 -9.50 -7.34 16.15
CA GLN A 62 -8.13 -7.04 15.73
C GLN A 62 -8.15 -6.12 14.51
N PRO A 63 -7.21 -5.16 14.42
CA PRO A 63 -7.13 -4.29 13.26
C PRO A 63 -6.75 -5.05 12.00
N VAL A 64 -7.21 -4.56 10.87
CA VAL A 64 -6.77 -4.97 9.52
C VAL A 64 -5.81 -3.92 8.99
N PHE A 65 -4.69 -4.33 8.40
CA PHE A 65 -3.72 -3.39 7.88
C PHE A 65 -3.76 -3.31 6.35
N LEU A 66 -3.61 -2.09 5.83
CA LEU A 66 -3.34 -1.79 4.42
C LEU A 66 -1.92 -1.23 4.32
N CYS A 67 -0.96 -2.08 3.98
CA CYS A 67 0.43 -1.65 3.82
C CYS A 67 0.62 -1.06 2.42
N VAL A 68 1.10 0.18 2.35
CA VAL A 68 1.35 0.92 1.11
C VAL A 68 2.85 1.04 0.89
N ASP A 69 3.30 0.60 -0.29
CA ASP A 69 4.70 0.71 -0.69
C ASP A 69 4.82 0.76 -2.21
N ASP A 70 6.00 1.07 -2.73
CA ASP A 70 6.29 0.97 -4.15
C ASP A 70 7.51 0.09 -4.45
N THR A 71 7.41 -0.61 -5.56
CA THR A 71 8.46 -1.52 -6.02
C THR A 71 8.92 -1.10 -7.41
N MET A 72 10.23 -1.07 -7.60
CA MET A 72 10.85 -0.79 -8.89
C MET A 72 11.31 -2.07 -9.56
N VAL A 73 10.96 -2.22 -10.84
CA VAL A 73 11.39 -3.34 -11.67
C VAL A 73 12.25 -2.82 -12.80
N SER A 74 13.55 -3.13 -12.74
CA SER A 74 14.50 -2.73 -13.78
C SER A 74 14.15 -3.34 -15.13
N LYS A 75 14.34 -2.58 -16.20
CA LYS A 75 14.17 -3.02 -17.61
C LYS A 75 15.39 -2.63 -18.43
N PHE A 76 15.83 -3.55 -19.26
CA PHE A 76 16.89 -3.31 -20.21
C PHE A 76 16.28 -2.92 -21.56
N GLY A 77 16.73 -1.79 -22.10
CA GLY A 77 16.24 -1.24 -23.36
C GLY A 77 15.16 -0.16 -23.18
N THR A 78 14.83 0.50 -24.29
CA THR A 78 13.96 1.70 -24.31
C THR A 78 12.60 1.44 -24.97
N LYS A 79 12.36 0.23 -25.46
CA LYS A 79 11.16 -0.12 -26.26
C LYS A 79 9.94 -0.53 -25.42
N PHE A 80 10.09 -0.64 -24.10
CA PHE A 80 8.96 -0.97 -23.23
C PHE A 80 8.11 0.27 -22.95
N GLU A 81 6.80 0.13 -23.07
CA GLU A 81 5.87 1.19 -22.69
C GLU A 81 6.03 1.59 -21.24
N ASN A 82 5.91 2.89 -20.97
CA ASN A 82 5.98 3.47 -19.61
C ASN A 82 7.30 3.22 -18.84
N VAL A 83 8.37 2.80 -19.51
CA VAL A 83 9.71 2.78 -18.91
C VAL A 83 10.16 4.20 -18.63
N SER A 84 10.70 4.41 -17.45
CA SER A 84 11.22 5.70 -17.06
C SER A 84 12.51 5.56 -16.24
N LYS A 85 13.29 6.63 -16.24
CA LYS A 85 14.43 6.77 -15.34
C LYS A 85 13.91 7.00 -13.93
N LEU A 86 14.16 6.04 -13.05
CA LEU A 86 13.72 6.03 -11.65
C LEU A 86 14.93 6.25 -10.74
N PHE A 87 14.72 6.97 -9.65
CA PHE A 87 15.75 7.12 -8.63
C PHE A 87 15.63 5.92 -7.66
N ASP A 88 16.72 5.20 -7.50
CA ASP A 88 16.82 4.04 -6.63
C ASP A 88 17.71 4.39 -5.42
N HIS A 89 17.10 4.50 -4.26
CA HIS A 89 17.80 4.79 -3.00
C HIS A 89 18.69 3.64 -2.54
N ALA A 90 18.42 2.41 -3.01
CA ALA A 90 19.15 1.19 -2.65
C ALA A 90 20.27 0.83 -3.64
N ALA A 91 20.43 1.61 -4.72
CA ALA A 91 21.45 1.32 -5.74
C ALA A 91 22.86 1.55 -5.22
N HIS A 92 23.66 0.48 -5.23
CA HIS A 92 25.08 0.51 -4.86
C HIS A 92 26.02 0.50 -6.08
N ASN A 93 25.49 0.63 -7.30
CA ASN A 93 26.23 0.38 -8.56
C ASN A 93 26.73 1.66 -9.24
N GLY A 94 27.11 2.68 -8.49
CA GLY A 94 27.68 3.92 -9.04
C GLY A 94 26.70 4.87 -9.74
N SER A 95 25.46 4.44 -9.97
CA SER A 95 24.36 5.27 -10.45
C SER A 95 23.13 5.04 -9.57
N ASN A 96 22.63 6.13 -8.97
CA ASN A 96 21.38 6.09 -8.19
C ASN A 96 20.14 6.07 -9.09
N TYR A 97 20.28 5.68 -10.34
CA TYR A 97 19.18 5.65 -11.30
C TYR A 97 19.11 4.32 -12.02
N LEU A 98 17.92 3.79 -12.17
CA LEU A 98 17.61 2.65 -13.02
C LEU A 98 16.53 3.03 -14.06
N ASN A 99 16.59 2.38 -15.22
CA ASN A 99 15.48 2.40 -16.17
C ASN A 99 14.54 1.26 -15.83
N GLY A 100 13.25 1.56 -15.69
CA GLY A 100 12.30 0.52 -15.30
C GLY A 100 10.88 1.01 -15.11
N HIS A 101 10.08 0.14 -14.56
CA HIS A 101 8.72 0.41 -14.12
C HIS A 101 8.70 0.57 -12.60
N CYS A 102 7.84 1.46 -12.12
CA CYS A 102 7.51 1.57 -10.71
C CYS A 102 6.05 1.16 -10.52
N PHE A 103 5.81 0.30 -9.54
CA PHE A 103 4.48 -0.17 -9.19
C PHE A 103 4.19 0.25 -7.75
N VAL A 104 3.08 0.95 -7.55
CA VAL A 104 2.52 1.20 -6.22
C VAL A 104 1.69 -0.02 -5.85
N SER A 105 1.89 -0.54 -4.66
CA SER A 105 1.20 -1.70 -4.11
C SER A 105 0.39 -1.34 -2.88
N VAL A 106 -0.73 -2.01 -2.71
CA VAL A 106 -1.45 -2.08 -1.45
C VAL A 106 -1.48 -3.55 -1.04
N MET A 107 -0.94 -3.86 0.12
CA MET A 107 -0.95 -5.19 0.71
C MET A 107 -1.97 -5.21 1.85
N LEU A 108 -2.95 -6.10 1.75
CA LEU A 108 -3.93 -6.33 2.82
C LEU A 108 -3.37 -7.36 3.80
N CYS A 109 -3.35 -7.03 5.09
CA CYS A 109 -2.94 -7.95 6.14
C CYS A 109 -4.13 -8.21 7.06
N VAL A 110 -4.64 -9.44 7.03
CA VAL A 110 -5.79 -9.88 7.84
C VAL A 110 -5.33 -10.72 9.02
N PRO A 111 -5.93 -10.54 10.22
CA PRO A 111 -5.57 -11.32 11.39
C PRO A 111 -6.00 -12.78 11.24
N VAL A 112 -5.09 -13.68 11.61
CA VAL A 112 -5.32 -15.14 11.60
C VAL A 112 -4.69 -15.77 12.84
N TRP A 113 -5.20 -16.90 13.27
CA TRP A 113 -4.54 -17.69 14.30
C TRP A 113 -3.34 -18.45 13.71
N ASN A 114 -2.20 -18.31 14.33
CA ASN A 114 -1.03 -19.14 14.07
C ASN A 114 -0.64 -19.82 15.38
N ARG A 115 -1.06 -21.08 15.52
CA ARG A 115 -1.07 -21.82 16.78
C ARG A 115 -1.84 -20.98 17.82
N ASP A 116 -1.35 -20.64 18.94
CA ASP A 116 -2.07 -19.87 19.98
C ASP A 116 -1.78 -18.36 19.96
N LYS A 117 -1.29 -17.83 18.82
CA LYS A 117 -0.92 -16.41 18.68
C LYS A 117 -1.64 -15.78 17.49
N VAL A 118 -2.04 -14.52 17.65
CA VAL A 118 -2.50 -13.71 16.52
C VAL A 118 -1.32 -13.44 15.59
N SER A 119 -1.50 -13.73 14.33
CA SER A 119 -0.57 -13.45 13.24
C SER A 119 -1.32 -12.76 12.12
N TYR A 120 -0.62 -12.31 11.08
CA TYR A 120 -1.25 -11.63 9.95
C TYR A 120 -0.92 -12.35 8.64
N LEU A 121 -1.98 -12.66 7.89
CA LEU A 121 -1.86 -13.18 6.53
C LEU A 121 -1.83 -12.00 5.57
N SER A 122 -0.73 -11.88 4.83
CA SER A 122 -0.58 -10.85 3.80
C SER A 122 -1.15 -11.34 2.47
N VAL A 123 -2.08 -10.58 1.93
CA VAL A 123 -2.75 -10.84 0.65
C VAL A 123 -2.55 -9.63 -0.26
N PRO A 124 -1.97 -9.76 -1.45
CA PRO A 124 -1.81 -8.65 -2.39
C PRO A 124 -3.10 -8.45 -3.21
N PRO A 125 -3.96 -7.48 -2.91
CA PRO A 125 -5.15 -7.23 -3.72
C PRO A 125 -4.80 -6.68 -5.08
N GLY A 126 -3.74 -5.88 -5.21
CA GLY A 126 -3.34 -5.35 -6.49
C GLY A 126 -2.14 -4.42 -6.47
N TYR A 127 -1.65 -4.19 -7.67
CA TYR A 127 -0.57 -3.26 -7.99
C TYR A 127 -1.02 -2.33 -9.10
N ARG A 128 -0.58 -1.07 -9.08
CA ARG A 128 -0.78 -0.14 -10.18
C ARG A 128 0.55 0.43 -10.65
N MET A 129 0.76 0.35 -11.96
CA MET A 129 1.97 0.90 -12.59
C MET A 129 1.90 2.42 -12.61
N TRP A 130 2.93 3.07 -12.07
CA TRP A 130 3.07 4.51 -12.12
C TRP A 130 3.49 4.98 -13.51
N GLN A 131 2.68 5.84 -14.11
CA GLN A 131 2.86 6.33 -15.49
C GLN A 131 3.27 7.81 -15.56
N LYS A 132 3.67 8.45 -14.46
CA LYS A 132 3.99 9.89 -14.36
C LYS A 132 2.83 10.85 -14.64
N LYS A 133 1.62 10.35 -14.91
CA LYS A 133 0.42 11.18 -15.12
C LYS A 133 -0.14 11.70 -13.81
N GLU A 134 0.05 10.96 -12.75
CA GLU A 134 -0.37 11.25 -11.39
C GLU A 134 0.79 10.97 -10.42
N SER A 135 0.73 11.46 -9.21
CA SER A 135 1.72 11.13 -8.18
C SER A 135 1.49 9.71 -7.65
N LYS A 136 2.57 9.06 -7.16
CA LYS A 136 2.43 7.76 -6.48
C LYS A 136 1.48 7.84 -5.27
N LEU A 137 1.43 8.99 -4.60
CA LEU A 137 0.53 9.26 -3.48
C LEU A 137 -0.93 9.25 -3.89
N GLU A 138 -1.28 9.91 -5.01
CA GLU A 138 -2.63 9.91 -5.57
C GLU A 138 -3.03 8.51 -6.02
N LEU A 139 -2.08 7.78 -6.62
CA LEU A 139 -2.29 6.39 -7.04
C LEU A 139 -2.59 5.49 -5.84
N ALA A 140 -1.80 5.58 -4.76
CA ALA A 140 -2.04 4.87 -3.50
C ALA A 140 -3.40 5.25 -2.89
N ALA A 141 -3.68 6.55 -2.82
CA ALA A 141 -4.94 7.09 -2.32
C ALA A 141 -6.15 6.53 -3.10
N SER A 142 -6.06 6.48 -4.43
CA SER A 142 -7.12 5.95 -5.27
C SER A 142 -7.35 4.44 -5.06
N MET A 143 -6.27 3.67 -4.81
CA MET A 143 -6.35 2.24 -4.51
C MET A 143 -7.01 2.00 -3.15
N ILE A 144 -6.69 2.81 -2.14
CA ILE A 144 -7.32 2.72 -0.81
C ILE A 144 -8.81 3.05 -0.92
N ARG A 145 -9.19 4.19 -1.55
CA ARG A 145 -10.60 4.54 -1.76
C ARG A 145 -11.38 3.47 -2.50
N GLN A 146 -10.72 2.75 -3.39
CA GLN A 146 -11.35 1.65 -4.12
C GLN A 146 -11.69 0.46 -3.22
N VAL A 147 -10.85 0.13 -2.24
CA VAL A 147 -11.05 -1.06 -1.39
C VAL A 147 -11.83 -0.75 -0.11
N MET A 148 -11.83 0.49 0.36
CA MET A 148 -12.52 0.86 1.61
C MET A 148 -14.02 0.48 1.65
N PRO A 149 -14.79 0.54 0.56
CA PRO A 149 -16.20 0.10 0.56
C PRO A 149 -16.42 -1.40 0.84
N GLU A 150 -15.36 -2.22 0.78
CA GLU A 150 -15.45 -3.65 1.09
C GLU A 150 -15.38 -3.93 2.61
N PHE A 151 -14.96 -2.95 3.41
CA PHE A 151 -14.90 -3.05 4.86
C PHE A 151 -16.22 -2.60 5.51
N HIS A 152 -16.57 -3.25 6.60
CA HIS A 152 -17.70 -2.80 7.42
C HIS A 152 -17.28 -1.61 8.30
N SER A 153 -18.26 -0.79 8.70
CA SER A 153 -18.02 0.37 9.58
C SER A 153 -17.43 0.00 10.95
N LYS A 154 -17.60 -1.26 11.38
CA LYS A 154 -17.05 -1.80 12.62
C LYS A 154 -15.59 -2.28 12.49
N ASP A 155 -15.12 -2.48 11.27
CA ASP A 155 -13.77 -2.97 11.03
C ASP A 155 -12.79 -1.83 11.26
N HIS A 156 -11.79 -2.03 12.11
CA HIS A 156 -10.74 -1.05 12.32
C HIS A 156 -9.64 -1.27 11.29
N VAL A 157 -9.50 -0.35 10.36
CA VAL A 157 -8.53 -0.41 9.27
C VAL A 157 -7.40 0.57 9.53
N ILE A 158 -6.17 0.11 9.39
CA ILE A 158 -4.98 0.95 9.62
C ILE A 158 -4.09 0.91 8.38
N ILE A 159 -3.84 2.08 7.79
CA ILE A 159 -2.82 2.23 6.74
C ILE A 159 -1.44 2.20 7.40
N LEU A 160 -0.56 1.35 6.88
CA LEU A 160 0.86 1.34 7.22
C LEU A 160 1.66 1.82 6.02
N CYS A 161 2.51 2.83 6.22
CA CYS A 161 3.35 3.34 5.14
C CYS A 161 4.70 3.88 5.66
N ASP A 162 5.66 4.00 4.76
CA ASP A 162 6.94 4.62 5.06
C ASP A 162 6.86 6.16 5.09
N SER A 163 7.97 6.81 5.41
CA SER A 163 8.07 8.27 5.54
C SER A 163 7.87 9.01 4.22
N TRP A 164 7.99 8.34 3.08
CA TRP A 164 7.76 8.96 1.77
C TRP A 164 6.27 9.16 1.50
N TYR A 165 5.45 8.23 2.01
CA TYR A 165 3.99 8.24 1.86
C TYR A 165 3.27 9.08 2.93
N THR A 166 3.90 9.46 4.04
CA THR A 166 3.30 10.30 5.10
C THR A 166 3.16 11.77 4.68
N LYS A 167 2.44 12.02 3.60
CA LYS A 167 2.15 13.36 3.07
C LYS A 167 0.65 13.60 3.00
N GLN A 168 0.28 14.88 2.96
CA GLN A 168 -1.12 15.30 3.06
C GLN A 168 -2.06 14.52 2.13
N ASN A 169 -1.67 14.24 0.90
CA ASN A 169 -2.52 13.54 -0.07
C ASN A 169 -2.95 12.14 0.40
N LEU A 170 -2.11 11.43 1.14
CA LEU A 170 -2.45 10.13 1.70
C LEU A 170 -3.06 10.27 3.11
N VAL A 171 -2.49 11.13 3.95
CA VAL A 171 -2.95 11.33 5.33
C VAL A 171 -4.40 11.83 5.37
N SER A 172 -4.78 12.71 4.44
CA SER A 172 -6.14 13.25 4.40
C SER A 172 -7.25 12.22 4.08
N ILE A 173 -6.88 11.01 3.63
CA ILE A 173 -7.88 9.95 3.41
C ILE A 173 -8.51 9.48 4.72
N VAL A 174 -7.78 9.57 5.83
CA VAL A 174 -8.29 9.22 7.15
C VAL A 174 -9.54 10.04 7.51
N ASP A 175 -9.61 11.29 7.06
CA ASP A 175 -10.76 12.16 7.30
C ASP A 175 -12.02 11.72 6.49
N GLU A 176 -11.85 10.88 5.46
CA GLU A 176 -12.94 10.40 4.60
C GLU A 176 -13.69 9.19 5.20
N TYR A 177 -13.04 8.46 6.12
CA TYR A 177 -13.56 7.19 6.66
C TYR A 177 -13.38 7.12 8.17
N PRO A 178 -14.48 7.02 8.96
CA PRO A 178 -14.42 7.05 10.43
C PRO A 178 -13.75 5.82 11.05
N ASN A 179 -13.58 4.76 10.29
CA ASN A 179 -12.97 3.49 10.72
C ASN A 179 -11.55 3.28 10.15
N LEU A 180 -10.93 4.35 9.62
CA LEU A 180 -9.61 4.32 9.01
C LEU A 180 -8.63 5.18 9.80
N ASP A 181 -7.50 4.58 10.17
CA ASP A 181 -6.36 5.26 10.77
C ASP A 181 -5.11 5.11 9.89
N LEU A 182 -4.07 5.89 10.17
CA LEU A 182 -2.78 5.82 9.50
C LEU A 182 -1.64 5.81 10.50
N ILE A 183 -0.75 4.85 10.35
CA ILE A 183 0.54 4.79 11.04
C ILE A 183 1.64 4.83 10.01
N GLY A 184 2.51 5.80 10.12
CA GLY A 184 3.64 5.95 9.22
C GLY A 184 4.80 6.69 9.87
N ASN A 185 5.99 6.47 9.35
CA ASN A 185 7.17 7.18 9.82
C ASN A 185 7.13 8.64 9.37
N ALA A 186 7.37 9.58 10.29
CA ALA A 186 7.62 10.96 9.93
C ALA A 186 9.13 11.17 9.67
N ARG A 187 9.46 11.94 8.65
CA ARG A 187 10.85 12.36 8.43
C ARG A 187 11.26 13.32 9.55
N ILE A 188 12.52 13.28 9.95
CA ILE A 188 13.04 14.15 11.01
C ILE A 188 12.94 15.64 10.67
N ASP A 189 12.93 15.97 9.38
CA ASP A 189 12.78 17.31 8.84
C ASP A 189 11.31 17.72 8.61
N SER A 190 10.36 16.88 8.98
CA SER A 190 8.93 17.16 8.86
C SER A 190 8.52 18.33 9.76
N VAL A 191 7.82 19.29 9.18
CA VAL A 191 7.29 20.43 9.92
C VAL A 191 5.86 20.13 10.33
N MET A 192 5.63 20.03 11.62
CA MET A 192 4.31 19.81 12.21
C MET A 192 3.81 21.07 12.91
N TYR A 193 2.51 21.27 12.89
CA TYR A 193 1.85 22.38 13.55
C TYR A 193 0.71 21.86 14.41
N ASP A 194 0.47 22.56 15.49
CA ASP A 194 -0.73 22.36 16.29
C ASP A 194 -1.99 22.79 15.51
N LEU A 195 -3.15 22.41 15.99
CA LEU A 195 -4.41 22.85 15.41
C LEU A 195 -4.51 24.38 15.47
N ALA A 196 -5.12 24.96 14.44
CA ALA A 196 -5.39 26.38 14.43
C ALA A 196 -6.31 26.75 15.60
N LEU A 197 -5.97 27.82 16.31
CA LEU A 197 -6.82 28.34 17.37
C LEU A 197 -8.19 28.78 16.80
N ALA A 198 -9.23 28.62 17.61
CA ALA A 198 -10.57 29.06 17.24
C ALA A 198 -10.58 30.54 16.84
N ARG A 199 -11.49 30.91 15.92
CA ARG A 199 -11.62 32.30 15.45
C ARG A 199 -11.94 33.23 16.61
N THR A 200 -11.11 34.24 16.79
CA THR A 200 -11.27 35.25 17.87
C THR A 200 -12.22 36.40 17.53
N GLY A 201 -12.88 36.36 16.35
CA GLY A 201 -13.79 37.43 15.89
C GLY A 201 -13.09 38.71 15.39
N HIS A 202 -11.78 38.82 15.53
CA HIS A 202 -11.05 40.00 15.03
C HIS A 202 -10.87 40.01 13.51
N ARG A 203 -10.76 41.19 12.92
CA ARG A 203 -10.76 41.49 11.46
C ARG A 203 -9.52 40.90 10.69
N ARG A 204 -8.74 40.03 11.28
CA ARG A 204 -7.59 39.40 10.64
C ARG A 204 -7.94 38.06 9.98
N ARG A 205 -7.24 37.74 8.90
CA ARG A 205 -7.35 36.41 8.26
C ARG A 205 -7.06 35.34 9.33
N PRO A 206 -7.94 34.33 9.49
CA PRO A 206 -7.71 33.26 10.45
C PRO A 206 -6.37 32.58 10.19
N ALA A 207 -5.66 32.21 11.26
CA ALA A 207 -4.46 31.41 11.14
C ALA A 207 -4.83 30.04 10.53
N LYS A 208 -4.03 29.58 9.58
CA LYS A 208 -4.22 28.25 8.98
C LYS A 208 -3.71 27.11 9.88
N HIS A 209 -2.76 27.42 10.75
CA HIS A 209 -2.08 26.48 11.63
C HIS A 209 -1.87 27.11 13.00
N GLY A 210 -1.78 26.27 14.03
CA GLY A 210 -1.37 26.66 15.37
C GLY A 210 0.15 26.86 15.49
N LYS A 211 0.68 26.69 16.67
CA LYS A 211 2.11 26.78 16.97
C LYS A 211 2.87 25.65 16.28
N ARG A 212 4.07 25.96 15.75
CA ARG A 212 4.98 24.92 15.23
C ARG A 212 5.39 23.98 16.37
N LEU A 213 5.21 22.67 16.15
CA LEU A 213 5.60 21.62 17.09
C LEU A 213 7.03 21.15 16.77
N SER A 214 7.79 20.84 17.80
CA SER A 214 9.06 20.15 17.68
C SER A 214 8.85 18.65 17.84
N VAL A 215 9.43 17.84 16.96
CA VAL A 215 9.39 16.37 17.06
C VAL A 215 9.92 15.90 18.44
N LEU A 216 10.97 16.56 18.95
CA LEU A 216 11.51 16.28 20.29
C LEU A 216 10.54 16.63 21.41
N GLY A 217 9.67 17.63 21.22
CA GLY A 217 8.65 18.03 22.21
C GLY A 217 7.42 17.12 22.24
N LEU A 218 7.27 16.24 21.24
CA LEU A 218 6.21 15.22 21.16
C LEU A 218 6.65 13.89 21.78
N ALA A 219 7.92 13.71 22.13
CA ALA A 219 8.40 12.53 22.82
C ALA A 219 7.72 12.43 24.18
N ILE A 220 6.94 11.37 24.40
CA ILE A 220 6.27 11.10 25.68
C ILE A 220 7.38 10.82 26.71
N PRO A 221 7.45 11.57 27.82
CA PRO A 221 8.42 11.30 28.87
C PRO A 221 8.21 9.87 29.39
N GLY A 222 9.20 8.99 29.23
CA GLY A 222 9.19 7.63 29.78
C GLY A 222 9.29 6.47 28.77
N THR A 223 9.33 6.72 27.45
CA THR A 223 9.44 5.67 26.44
C THR A 223 10.77 5.66 25.67
N SER A 224 11.79 6.37 26.13
CA SER A 224 13.13 6.32 25.53
C SER A 224 13.90 5.08 26.01
N THR A 225 13.72 3.95 25.35
CA THR A 225 14.78 2.95 25.26
C THR A 225 15.63 3.30 24.05
N PRO A 226 16.92 3.64 24.21
CA PRO A 226 17.80 3.80 23.04
C PRO A 226 18.04 2.43 22.41
N TYR A 227 17.89 2.37 21.09
CA TYR A 227 18.44 1.30 20.27
C TYR A 227 19.86 1.63 19.87
#